data_1680cffb625a34b7d3d9d37a2eee3846
#
_entry.id   1680cffb625a34b7d3d9d37a2eee3846
#
_cell.length_a   1.000
_cell.length_b   1.000
_cell.length_c   1.000
_cell.angle_alpha   90.00
_cell.angle_beta   90.00
_cell.angle_gamma   90.00
#
_symmetry.space_group_name_H-M   'P 1'
#
loop_
_entity.id
_entity.type
_entity.pdbx_description
1 polymer ?
#
loop_
_entity_poly.entity_id
_entity_poly.type
_entity_poly.pdbx_seq_one_letter_code
_entity_poly.pdbx_strand_id
1 'polypeptide(L)'
;PMNSSAASDVYKRQELILVLVYDSLMNKNDSANNVESTERLVRVIVNREEERLSKNLSLLATISSSAPYIGLLGTVIGIINAFQGLSTTAQLTLSSVAPGISEALVATAVGLLAAIPALIAYNQFSKKLDNLINGSLAFAEQLIIQINKK
;
A
#
# COMPACT_ATOMS: atom_id res chain seq x y z
N PRO A 1 17.55 3.75 -0.09
CA PRO A 1 18.05 2.46 0.33
C PRO A 1 17.03 1.82 1.26
N MET A 2 16.36 0.76 0.78
CA MET A 2 15.51 -0.07 1.62
C MET A 2 16.39 -0.62 2.75
N ASN A 3 15.99 -0.37 3.98
CA ASN A 3 16.68 -0.82 5.17
C ASN A 3 16.89 -2.35 5.04
N SER A 4 18.13 -2.81 5.13
CA SER A 4 18.53 -4.22 4.97
C SER A 4 17.75 -5.15 5.92
N SER A 5 17.25 -4.61 7.02
CA SER A 5 16.36 -5.27 7.98
C SER A 5 15.02 -5.68 7.37
N ALA A 6 14.36 -4.81 6.61
CA ALA A 6 13.06 -5.12 6.01
C ALA A 6 13.16 -6.16 4.89
N ALA A 7 14.23 -6.13 4.09
CA ALA A 7 14.50 -7.15 3.10
C ALA A 7 14.84 -8.50 3.76
N SER A 8 15.64 -8.50 4.82
CA SER A 8 15.96 -9.69 5.62
C SER A 8 14.71 -10.32 6.25
N ASP A 9 13.77 -9.49 6.74
CA ASP A 9 12.51 -9.98 7.32
C ASP A 9 11.58 -10.62 6.28
N VAL A 10 11.56 -10.09 5.05
CA VAL A 10 10.80 -10.68 3.94
C VAL A 10 11.38 -12.03 3.53
N TYR A 11 12.71 -12.15 3.39
CA TYR A 11 13.36 -13.43 3.08
C TYR A 11 13.20 -14.46 4.20
N LYS A 12 13.36 -14.08 5.46
CA LYS A 12 13.11 -14.96 6.62
C LYS A 12 11.67 -15.49 6.65
N ARG A 13 10.71 -14.70 6.21
CA ARG A 13 9.29 -15.11 6.17
C ARG A 13 8.99 -16.06 5.03
N GLN A 14 9.63 -15.89 3.87
CA GLN A 14 9.57 -16.90 2.81
C GLN A 14 10.12 -18.25 3.29
N GLU A 15 11.28 -18.26 3.96
CA GLU A 15 11.83 -19.47 4.57
C GLU A 15 10.86 -20.09 5.60
N LEU A 16 10.20 -19.27 6.39
CA LEU A 16 9.25 -19.74 7.42
C LEU A 16 8.00 -20.36 6.80
N ILE A 17 7.46 -19.78 5.73
CA ILE A 17 6.36 -20.36 4.94
C ILE A 17 6.81 -21.69 4.34
N LEU A 18 8.03 -21.77 3.81
CA LEU A 18 8.60 -22.99 3.24
C LEU A 18 8.78 -24.08 4.27
N VAL A 19 9.30 -23.74 5.46
CA VAL A 19 9.48 -24.70 6.57
C VAL A 19 8.13 -25.21 7.07
N LEU A 20 7.12 -24.35 7.22
CA LEU A 20 5.78 -24.74 7.65
C LEU A 20 5.08 -25.64 6.61
N VAL A 21 5.23 -25.34 5.32
CA VAL A 21 4.71 -26.18 4.24
C VAL A 21 5.43 -27.54 4.23
N TYR A 22 6.75 -27.55 4.35
CA TYR A 22 7.55 -28.77 4.39
C TYR A 22 7.21 -29.64 5.60
N ASP A 23 7.10 -29.06 6.79
CA ASP A 23 6.75 -29.76 8.03
C ASP A 23 5.32 -30.34 7.97
N SER A 24 4.38 -29.60 7.40
CA SER A 24 3.01 -30.06 7.19
C SER A 24 2.93 -31.22 6.18
N LEU A 25 3.82 -31.25 5.17
CA LEU A 25 3.89 -32.30 4.16
C LEU A 25 4.56 -33.57 4.70
N MET A 26 5.59 -33.43 5.55
CA MET A 26 6.35 -34.57 6.07
C MET A 26 5.68 -35.29 7.23
N ASN A 27 4.77 -34.64 7.95
CA ASN A 27 4.17 -35.17 9.18
C ASN A 27 2.87 -35.95 8.98
N LYS A 28 2.44 -36.25 7.73
CA LYS A 28 1.18 -36.91 7.43
C LYS A 28 1.29 -38.05 6.43
N ASN A 29 0.96 -39.26 6.91
CA ASN A 29 1.15 -40.54 6.24
C ASN A 29 0.02 -41.01 5.27
N ASP A 30 -0.92 -40.15 4.80
CA ASP A 30 -2.04 -40.54 3.91
C ASP A 30 -2.07 -39.70 2.62
N SER A 31 -1.86 -40.37 1.47
CA SER A 31 -1.35 -39.71 0.25
C SER A 31 -2.31 -38.88 -0.61
N ALA A 32 -3.62 -39.09 -0.61
CA ALA A 32 -4.52 -38.37 -1.53
C ALA A 32 -5.33 -37.23 -0.89
N ASN A 33 -5.81 -37.41 0.33
CA ASN A 33 -6.50 -36.34 1.09
C ASN A 33 -5.53 -35.27 1.59
N ASN A 34 -4.23 -35.53 1.52
CA ASN A 34 -3.17 -34.64 2.00
C ASN A 34 -2.81 -33.54 1.04
N VAL A 35 -2.84 -33.77 -0.27
CA VAL A 35 -2.50 -32.77 -1.29
C VAL A 35 -3.50 -31.62 -1.25
N GLU A 36 -4.80 -31.92 -1.26
CA GLU A 36 -5.84 -30.89 -1.20
C GLU A 36 -5.83 -30.11 0.12
N SER A 37 -5.62 -30.81 1.25
CA SER A 37 -5.52 -30.13 2.55
C SER A 37 -4.27 -29.27 2.66
N THR A 38 -3.17 -29.67 2.03
CA THR A 38 -1.93 -28.89 2.01
C THR A 38 -2.06 -27.67 1.11
N GLU A 39 -2.67 -27.76 -0.08
CA GLU A 39 -2.96 -26.61 -0.90
C GLU A 39 -3.83 -25.56 -0.18
N ARG A 40 -4.84 -26.02 0.53
CA ARG A 40 -5.70 -25.13 1.34
C ARG A 40 -4.91 -24.44 2.44
N LEU A 41 -4.04 -25.17 3.15
CA LEU A 41 -3.17 -24.60 4.18
C LEU A 41 -2.22 -23.55 3.61
N VAL A 42 -1.56 -23.84 2.49
CA VAL A 42 -0.68 -22.90 1.80
C VAL A 42 -1.42 -21.62 1.44
N ARG A 43 -2.60 -21.73 0.83
CA ARG A 43 -3.43 -20.56 0.48
C ARG A 43 -3.81 -19.74 1.70
N VAL A 44 -4.18 -20.38 2.80
CA VAL A 44 -4.53 -19.68 4.06
C VAL A 44 -3.32 -18.92 4.61
N ILE A 45 -2.13 -19.55 4.63
CA ILE A 45 -0.91 -18.93 5.13
C ILE A 45 -0.51 -17.74 4.24
N VAL A 46 -0.53 -17.92 2.93
CA VAL A 46 -0.18 -16.88 1.97
C VAL A 46 -1.14 -15.70 2.07
N ASN A 47 -2.45 -15.93 2.11
CA ASN A 47 -3.46 -14.88 2.26
C ASN A 47 -3.30 -14.10 3.58
N ARG A 48 -2.96 -14.80 4.66
CA ARG A 48 -2.72 -14.15 5.95
C ARG A 48 -1.49 -13.25 5.94
N GLU A 49 -0.43 -13.65 5.26
CA GLU A 49 0.76 -12.82 5.10
C GLU A 49 0.50 -11.65 4.13
N GLU A 50 -0.28 -11.86 3.08
CA GLU A 50 -0.74 -10.78 2.18
C GLU A 50 -1.52 -9.72 2.96
N GLU A 51 -2.52 -10.13 3.75
CA GLU A 51 -3.31 -9.22 4.58
C GLU A 51 -2.43 -8.42 5.56
N ARG A 52 -1.44 -9.06 6.15
CA ARG A 52 -0.51 -8.43 7.08
C ARG A 52 0.41 -7.42 6.39
N LEU A 53 0.92 -7.75 5.20
CA LEU A 53 1.82 -6.90 4.42
C LEU A 53 1.07 -5.74 3.75
N SER A 54 -0.17 -5.97 3.32
CA SER A 54 -1.02 -4.95 2.67
C SER A 54 -1.56 -3.89 3.63
N LYS A 55 -1.56 -4.15 4.94
CA LYS A 55 -2.13 -3.25 5.95
C LYS A 55 -1.61 -1.81 5.85
N ASN A 56 -0.30 -1.63 5.67
CA ASN A 56 0.32 -0.30 5.55
C ASN A 56 0.16 0.31 4.15
N LEU A 57 -0.09 -0.52 3.12
CA LEU A 57 -0.36 -0.06 1.76
C LEU A 57 -1.70 0.66 1.66
N SER A 58 -2.70 0.22 2.41
CA SER A 58 -4.00 0.88 2.49
C SER A 58 -3.88 2.33 2.96
N LEU A 59 -2.99 2.62 3.92
CA LEU A 59 -2.72 3.99 4.36
C LEU A 59 -2.11 4.85 3.25
N LEU A 60 -1.12 4.31 2.52
CA LEU A 60 -0.51 5.02 1.39
C LEU A 60 -1.51 5.28 0.26
N ALA A 61 -2.39 4.31 -0.04
CA ALA A 61 -3.48 4.48 -0.99
C ALA A 61 -4.43 5.60 -0.55
N THR A 62 -4.79 5.64 0.72
CA THR A 62 -5.68 6.67 1.26
C THR A 62 -5.03 8.06 1.17
N ILE A 63 -3.76 8.20 1.55
CA ILE A 63 -3.05 9.49 1.45
C ILE A 63 -2.95 9.93 0.00
N SER A 64 -2.55 9.05 -0.92
CA SER A 64 -2.40 9.39 -2.33
C SER A 64 -3.71 9.84 -2.99
N SER A 65 -4.83 9.26 -2.57
CA SER A 65 -6.15 9.60 -3.11
C SER A 65 -6.80 10.81 -2.43
N SER A 66 -6.60 11.00 -1.13
CA SER A 66 -7.29 12.06 -0.37
C SER A 66 -6.51 13.37 -0.28
N ALA A 67 -5.18 13.35 -0.27
CA ALA A 67 -4.36 14.54 -0.11
C ALA A 67 -4.62 15.64 -1.18
N PRO A 68 -4.83 15.33 -2.49
CA PRO A 68 -5.19 16.34 -3.48
C PRO A 68 -6.52 17.04 -3.18
N TYR A 69 -7.51 16.30 -2.66
CA TYR A 69 -8.82 16.87 -2.29
C TYR A 69 -8.73 17.75 -1.04
N ILE A 70 -7.86 17.40 -0.09
CA ILE A 70 -7.57 18.23 1.07
C ILE A 70 -6.91 19.54 0.63
N GLY A 71 -5.96 19.46 -0.31
CA GLY A 71 -5.35 20.64 -0.92
C GLY A 71 -6.37 21.52 -1.66
N LEU A 72 -7.25 20.93 -2.45
CA LEU A 72 -8.34 21.64 -3.14
C LEU A 72 -9.29 22.31 -2.15
N LEU A 73 -9.66 21.63 -1.07
CA LEU A 73 -10.49 22.20 0.00
C LEU A 73 -9.82 23.45 0.59
N GLY A 74 -8.50 23.36 0.86
CA GLY A 74 -7.70 24.51 1.32
C GLY A 74 -7.77 25.70 0.37
N THR A 75 -7.71 25.47 -0.94
CA THR A 75 -7.86 26.54 -1.96
C THR A 75 -9.24 27.17 -1.91
N VAL A 76 -10.28 26.37 -1.82
CA VAL A 76 -11.66 26.89 -1.75
C VAL A 76 -11.87 27.76 -0.51
N ILE A 77 -11.44 27.30 0.66
CA ILE A 77 -11.53 28.07 1.92
C ILE A 77 -10.69 29.34 1.84
N GLY A 78 -9.46 29.26 1.31
CA GLY A 78 -8.58 30.43 1.16
C GLY A 78 -9.18 31.49 0.25
N ILE A 79 -9.78 31.10 -0.87
CA ILE A 79 -10.45 32.06 -1.79
C ILE A 79 -11.68 32.68 -1.11
N ILE A 80 -12.48 31.90 -0.40
CA ILE A 80 -13.62 32.44 0.37
C ILE A 80 -13.16 33.50 1.36
N ASN A 81 -12.12 33.22 2.13
CA ASN A 81 -11.59 34.17 3.11
C ASN A 81 -11.03 35.43 2.45
N ALA A 82 -10.34 35.30 1.31
CA ALA A 82 -9.85 36.45 0.55
C ALA A 82 -10.98 37.37 0.10
N PHE A 83 -12.09 36.83 -0.38
CA PHE A 83 -13.27 37.64 -0.79
C PHE A 83 -14.07 38.16 0.40
N GLN A 84 -14.15 37.46 1.51
CA GLN A 84 -14.78 37.97 2.74
C GLN A 84 -14.03 39.19 3.29
N GLY A 85 -12.71 39.17 3.26
CA GLY A 85 -11.89 40.34 3.64
C GLY A 85 -12.16 41.57 2.77
N LEU A 86 -12.54 41.37 1.51
CA LEU A 86 -12.86 42.43 0.58
C LEU A 86 -14.15 43.17 0.92
N SER A 87 -15.15 42.46 1.48
CA SER A 87 -16.45 43.04 1.86
C SER A 87 -16.35 44.10 2.95
N THR A 88 -15.25 44.13 3.70
CA THR A 88 -15.02 45.05 4.82
C THR A 88 -14.18 46.28 4.42
N THR A 89 -13.65 46.34 3.17
CA THR A 89 -12.81 47.41 2.68
C THR A 89 -13.55 48.31 1.68
N ALA A 90 -13.44 49.61 1.83
CA ALA A 90 -14.11 50.58 0.96
C ALA A 90 -13.54 50.69 -0.47
N GLN A 91 -12.39 50.05 -0.76
CA GLN A 91 -11.75 50.01 -2.06
C GLN A 91 -11.55 48.57 -2.54
N LEU A 92 -12.27 48.21 -3.59
CA LEU A 92 -12.19 46.94 -4.29
C LEU A 92 -11.03 46.96 -5.26
N THR A 93 -9.82 46.57 -4.80
CA THR A 93 -8.65 46.44 -5.67
C THR A 93 -8.18 45.00 -5.75
N LEU A 94 -7.66 44.61 -6.90
CA LEU A 94 -7.09 43.27 -7.11
C LEU A 94 -5.92 43.01 -6.13
N SER A 95 -5.17 44.03 -5.76
CA SER A 95 -4.08 43.96 -4.79
C SER A 95 -4.55 43.57 -3.39
N SER A 96 -5.82 43.78 -3.06
CA SER A 96 -6.38 43.41 -1.74
C SER A 96 -6.63 41.89 -1.63
N VAL A 97 -6.92 41.18 -2.71
CA VAL A 97 -7.24 39.75 -2.71
C VAL A 97 -6.09 38.87 -3.19
N ALA A 98 -5.15 39.43 -3.95
CA ALA A 98 -4.04 38.69 -4.53
C ALA A 98 -3.20 37.89 -3.50
N PRO A 99 -2.87 38.39 -2.31
CA PRO A 99 -2.15 37.66 -1.31
C PRO A 99 -2.93 36.43 -0.81
N GLY A 100 -4.25 36.58 -0.50
CA GLY A 100 -5.10 35.49 -0.04
C GLY A 100 -5.31 34.40 -1.10
N ILE A 101 -5.43 34.77 -2.37
CA ILE A 101 -5.50 33.80 -3.47
C ILE A 101 -4.17 33.07 -3.61
N SER A 102 -3.04 33.77 -3.53
CA SER A 102 -1.71 33.14 -3.59
C SER A 102 -1.50 32.14 -2.47
N GLU A 103 -1.89 32.48 -1.26
CA GLU A 103 -1.81 31.59 -0.09
C GLU A 103 -2.73 30.36 -0.25
N ALA A 104 -3.92 30.55 -0.80
CA ALA A 104 -4.84 29.46 -1.12
C ALA A 104 -4.23 28.46 -2.12
N LEU A 105 -3.57 28.94 -3.17
CA LEU A 105 -2.92 28.07 -4.15
C LEU A 105 -1.78 27.23 -3.57
N VAL A 106 -1.08 27.74 -2.54
CA VAL A 106 -0.06 26.98 -1.81
C VAL A 106 -0.66 25.76 -1.13
N ALA A 107 -1.88 25.83 -0.62
CA ALA A 107 -2.55 24.68 0.00
C ALA A 107 -2.73 23.51 -0.99
N THR A 108 -3.11 23.81 -2.25
CA THR A 108 -3.18 22.77 -3.30
C THR A 108 -1.79 22.19 -3.62
N ALA A 109 -0.77 23.03 -3.71
CA ALA A 109 0.59 22.57 -3.96
C ALA A 109 1.09 21.62 -2.87
N VAL A 110 0.82 21.91 -1.60
CA VAL A 110 1.16 21.05 -0.46
C VAL A 110 0.39 19.72 -0.52
N GLY A 111 -0.91 19.75 -0.86
CA GLY A 111 -1.70 18.53 -1.06
C GLY A 111 -1.14 17.61 -2.13
N LEU A 112 -0.72 18.17 -3.27
CA LEU A 112 -0.08 17.43 -4.36
C LEU A 112 1.32 16.92 -3.96
N LEU A 113 2.10 17.74 -3.24
CA LEU A 113 3.42 17.34 -2.75
C LEU A 113 3.37 16.14 -1.80
N ALA A 114 2.31 16.01 -1.03
CA ALA A 114 2.07 14.84 -0.19
C ALA A 114 1.55 13.63 -0.98
N ALA A 115 0.66 13.85 -1.95
CA ALA A 115 0.01 12.80 -2.72
C ALA A 115 0.98 12.05 -3.65
N ILE A 116 1.88 12.75 -4.34
CA ILE A 116 2.75 12.18 -5.37
C ILE A 116 3.71 11.13 -4.79
N PRO A 117 4.49 11.40 -3.72
CA PRO A 117 5.35 10.40 -3.11
C PRO A 117 4.58 9.20 -2.55
N ALA A 118 3.41 9.46 -1.94
CA ALA A 118 2.55 8.39 -1.42
C ALA A 118 2.07 7.46 -2.53
N LEU A 119 1.67 8.00 -3.68
CA LEU A 119 1.25 7.23 -4.86
C LEU A 119 2.39 6.39 -5.43
N ILE A 120 3.58 6.98 -5.57
CA ILE A 120 4.76 6.27 -6.07
C ILE A 120 5.11 5.11 -5.14
N ALA A 121 5.15 5.36 -3.83
CA ALA A 121 5.44 4.34 -2.83
C ALA A 121 4.38 3.23 -2.85
N TYR A 122 3.10 3.58 -2.88
CA TYR A 122 2.00 2.62 -2.99
C TYR A 122 2.17 1.68 -4.19
N ASN A 123 2.35 2.25 -5.39
CA ASN A 123 2.50 1.47 -6.61
C ASN A 123 3.73 0.53 -6.59
N GLN A 124 4.85 1.00 -6.05
CA GLN A 124 6.05 0.18 -5.95
C GLN A 124 5.91 -0.96 -4.94
N PHE A 125 5.34 -0.70 -3.78
CA PHE A 125 5.17 -1.71 -2.75
C PHE A 125 4.07 -2.70 -3.11
N SER A 126 2.96 -2.26 -3.71
CA SER A 126 1.90 -3.15 -4.20
C SER A 126 2.46 -4.15 -5.21
N LYS A 127 3.19 -3.66 -6.23
CA LYS A 127 3.81 -4.54 -7.23
C LYS A 127 4.81 -5.54 -6.62
N LYS A 128 5.59 -5.12 -5.62
CA LYS A 128 6.50 -6.04 -4.93
C LYS A 128 5.74 -7.09 -4.14
N LEU A 129 4.65 -6.71 -3.48
CA LEU A 129 3.79 -7.63 -2.74
C LEU A 129 3.19 -8.68 -3.67
N ASP A 130 2.60 -8.26 -4.79
CA ASP A 130 2.04 -9.16 -5.80
C ASP A 130 3.07 -10.18 -6.31
N ASN A 131 4.29 -9.73 -6.60
CA ASN A 131 5.37 -10.60 -7.04
C ASN A 131 5.78 -11.61 -5.97
N LEU A 132 5.82 -11.21 -4.68
CA LEU A 132 6.14 -12.09 -3.57
C LEU A 132 5.05 -13.16 -3.37
N ILE A 133 3.79 -12.77 -3.40
CA ILE A 133 2.65 -13.67 -3.25
C ILE A 133 2.63 -14.70 -4.40
N ASN A 134 2.72 -14.24 -5.64
CA ASN A 134 2.73 -15.11 -6.82
C ASN A 134 3.95 -16.06 -6.82
N GLY A 135 5.12 -15.57 -6.44
CA GLY A 135 6.33 -16.39 -6.32
C GLY A 135 6.20 -17.46 -5.24
N SER A 136 5.59 -17.13 -4.11
CA SER A 136 5.37 -18.08 -3.01
C SER A 136 4.36 -19.17 -3.38
N LEU A 137 3.28 -18.80 -4.09
CA LEU A 137 2.29 -19.76 -4.59
C LEU A 137 2.89 -20.71 -5.63
N ALA A 138 3.60 -20.18 -6.63
CA ALA A 138 4.24 -20.98 -7.66
C ALA A 138 5.25 -21.98 -7.08
N PHE A 139 6.01 -21.55 -6.08
CA PHE A 139 6.95 -22.44 -5.39
C PHE A 139 6.24 -23.54 -4.60
N ALA A 140 5.17 -23.19 -3.90
CA ALA A 140 4.37 -24.18 -3.16
C ALA A 140 3.74 -25.23 -4.09
N GLU A 141 3.21 -24.80 -5.25
CA GLU A 141 2.69 -25.72 -6.27
C GLU A 141 3.77 -26.67 -6.81
N GLN A 142 4.98 -26.16 -7.08
CA GLN A 142 6.09 -27.01 -7.51
C GLN A 142 6.47 -28.06 -6.47
N LEU A 143 6.51 -27.70 -5.19
CA LEU A 143 6.77 -28.66 -4.11
C LEU A 143 5.70 -29.74 -4.03
N ILE A 144 4.43 -29.38 -4.11
CA ILE A 144 3.30 -30.33 -4.10
C ILE A 144 3.40 -31.33 -5.26
N ILE A 145 3.71 -30.85 -6.48
CA ILE A 145 3.90 -31.70 -7.65
C ILE A 145 5.07 -32.65 -7.47
N GLN A 146 6.20 -32.21 -6.92
CA GLN A 146 7.36 -33.07 -6.71
C GLN A 146 7.10 -34.19 -5.70
N ILE A 147 6.34 -33.90 -4.65
CA ILE A 147 6.00 -34.88 -3.60
C ILE A 147 5.01 -35.90 -4.12
N ASN A 148 4.02 -35.49 -4.94
CA ASN A 148 3.02 -36.38 -5.51
C ASN A 148 3.60 -37.30 -6.63
N LYS A 149 4.79 -37.03 -7.10
CA LYS A 149 5.47 -37.83 -8.16
C LYS A 149 6.33 -38.97 -7.59
N LYS A 150 6.45 -39.09 -6.28
CA LYS A 150 7.19 -40.15 -5.57
C LYS A 150 6.22 -41.17 -4.99
#